data_03d8880a62232b152ae60af9256b1527
#
_entry.id   03d8880a62232b152ae60af9256b1527
#
_cell.length_a   1.000
_cell.length_b   1.000
_cell.length_c   1.000
_cell.angle_alpha   90.00
_cell.angle_beta   90.00
_cell.angle_gamma   90.00
#
_symmetry.space_group_name_H-M   'P 1'
#
loop_
_entity.id
_entity.type
_entity.pdbx_description
1 polymer ?
#
loop_
_entity_poly.entity_id
_entity_poly.type
_entity_poly.pdbx_seq_one_letter_code
_entity_poly.pdbx_strand_id
1 'polypeptide(L)' 'MNIALLTAGGVGNRMGQDIPKQFMTIDNIPVIIYTMQAFQSHPQIDAICVVCLKGWEVVLQAYANQFNITKL' A
#
# COMPACT_ATOMS: atom_id res chain seq x y z
N MET A 1 -11.76 10.05 -15.20
CA MET A 1 -10.76 9.81 -14.15
C MET A 1 -10.71 8.32 -13.82
N ASN A 2 -9.52 7.76 -13.79
CA ASN A 2 -9.30 6.36 -13.46
C ASN A 2 -8.66 6.26 -12.09
N ILE A 3 -9.34 5.56 -11.19
CA ILE A 3 -8.86 5.38 -9.81
C ILE A 3 -8.56 3.90 -9.59
N ALA A 4 -7.35 3.59 -9.16
CA ALA A 4 -7.00 2.23 -8.75
C ALA A 4 -7.46 2.03 -7.30
N LEU A 5 -8.30 1.03 -7.09
CA LEU A 5 -8.79 0.68 -5.75
C LEU A 5 -8.05 -0.57 -5.27
N LEU A 6 -7.32 -0.43 -4.19
CA LEU A 6 -6.55 -1.51 -3.58
C LEU A 6 -7.13 -1.86 -2.22
N THR A 7 -7.17 -3.14 -1.90
CA THR A 7 -7.58 -3.59 -0.57
C THR A 7 -6.36 -4.14 0.17
N ALA A 8 -6.15 -3.66 1.38
CA ALA A 8 -5.01 -4.04 2.21
C ALA A 8 -5.45 -4.46 3.62
N GLY A 9 -6.66 -5.05 3.72
CA GLY A 9 -7.23 -5.44 5.00
C GLY A 9 -6.90 -6.85 5.48
N GLY A 10 -6.21 -7.66 4.65
CA GLY A 10 -5.84 -9.01 5.03
C GLY A 10 -4.76 -9.02 6.10
N VAL A 11 -4.92 -9.85 7.12
CA VAL A 11 -3.97 -9.95 8.22
C VAL A 11 -3.11 -11.19 8.06
N GLY A 12 -1.79 -11.01 8.09
CA GLY A 12 -0.84 -12.10 8.17
C GLY A 12 -0.63 -12.47 9.62
N ASN A 13 -1.23 -13.58 10.05
CA ASN A 13 -1.17 -14.00 11.44
C ASN A 13 -0.06 -15.05 11.63
N ARG A 14 1.18 -14.62 11.50
CA ARG A 14 2.33 -15.50 11.75
C ARG A 14 3.07 -15.04 12.98
N MET A 15 3.44 -15.97 13.84
CA MET A 15 4.24 -15.73 15.04
C MET A 15 3.61 -14.72 16.00
N GLY A 16 2.28 -14.66 16.06
CA GLY A 16 1.60 -13.73 16.96
C GLY A 16 1.68 -12.27 16.54
N GLN A 17 2.11 -12.00 15.33
CA GLN A 17 2.16 -10.63 14.81
C GLN A 17 0.98 -10.35 13.91
N ASP A 18 0.23 -9.31 14.25
CA ASP A 18 -0.94 -8.89 13.47
C ASP A 18 -0.57 -7.82 12.46
N ILE A 19 0.39 -8.14 11.59
CA ILE A 19 0.80 -7.24 10.52
C ILE A 19 -0.04 -7.55 9.28
N PRO A 20 -0.74 -6.57 8.72
CA PRO A 20 -1.45 -6.79 7.45
C PRO A 20 -0.49 -7.31 6.38
N LYS A 21 -0.95 -8.30 5.61
CA LYS A 21 -0.10 -8.95 4.60
C LYS A 21 0.55 -7.96 3.64
N GLN A 22 -0.17 -6.90 3.29
CA GLN A 22 0.31 -5.90 2.34
C GLN A 22 1.43 -5.03 2.90
N PHE A 23 1.60 -5.01 4.21
CA PHE A 23 2.68 -4.27 4.87
C PHE A 23 3.88 -5.13 5.22
N MET A 24 3.84 -6.42 4.93
CA MET A 24 5.01 -7.27 5.03
C MET A 24 6.00 -6.87 3.94
N THR A 25 7.30 -6.99 4.24
CA THR A 25 8.33 -6.46 3.35
C THR A 25 9.02 -7.55 2.54
N ILE A 26 9.39 -7.18 1.31
CA ILE A 26 10.30 -7.94 0.46
C ILE A 26 11.43 -6.96 0.12
N ASP A 27 12.67 -7.33 0.45
CA ASP A 27 13.83 -6.45 0.29
C ASP A 27 13.63 -5.11 1.00
N ASN A 28 13.06 -5.15 2.21
CA ASN A 28 12.77 -3.98 3.05
C ASN A 28 11.74 -3.01 2.45
N ILE A 29 10.98 -3.45 1.45
CA ILE A 29 9.93 -2.65 0.83
C ILE A 29 8.59 -3.36 1.06
N PRO A 30 7.59 -2.68 1.65
CA PRO A 30 6.26 -3.28 1.81
C PRO A 30 5.67 -3.76 0.50
N VAL A 31 5.02 -4.91 0.53
CA VAL A 31 4.42 -5.51 -0.67
C VAL A 31 3.50 -4.53 -1.39
N ILE A 32 2.70 -3.76 -0.62
CA ILE A 32 1.76 -2.80 -1.21
C ILE A 32 2.47 -1.72 -2.04
N ILE A 33 3.70 -1.38 -1.69
CA ILE A 33 4.45 -0.35 -2.43
C ILE A 33 4.78 -0.84 -3.84
N TYR A 34 5.11 -2.12 -4.02
CA TYR A 34 5.34 -2.66 -5.37
C TYR A 34 4.10 -2.48 -6.24
N THR A 35 2.92 -2.78 -5.70
CA THR A 35 1.66 -2.60 -6.41
C THR A 35 1.39 -1.13 -6.70
N MET A 36 1.59 -0.27 -5.70
CA MET A 36 1.36 1.16 -5.87
C MET A 36 2.31 1.79 -6.88
N GLN A 37 3.56 1.33 -6.92
CA GLN A 37 4.53 1.81 -7.90
C GLN A 37 4.09 1.52 -9.34
N ALA A 38 3.50 0.35 -9.57
CA ALA A 38 2.97 0.01 -10.88
C ALA A 38 1.87 0.99 -11.31
N PHE A 39 0.96 1.32 -10.41
CA PHE A 39 -0.11 2.29 -10.71
C PHE A 39 0.42 3.72 -10.76
N GLN A 40 1.39 4.06 -9.91
CA GLN A 40 2.01 5.39 -9.92
C GLN A 40 2.63 5.69 -11.28
N SER A 41 3.23 4.69 -11.91
CA SER A 41 3.90 4.83 -13.20
C SER A 41 2.95 4.71 -14.38
N HIS A 42 1.68 4.33 -14.14
CA HIS A 42 0.73 4.09 -15.22
C HIS A 42 0.07 5.41 -15.64
N PRO A 43 0.22 5.83 -16.91
CA PRO A 43 -0.23 7.15 -17.34
C PRO A 43 -1.75 7.31 -17.32
N GLN A 44 -2.51 6.22 -17.36
CA GLN A 44 -3.97 6.27 -17.35
C GLN A 44 -4.58 6.22 -15.95
N ILE A 45 -3.76 6.00 -14.91
CA ILE A 45 -4.24 6.00 -13.53
C ILE A 45 -4.01 7.37 -12.93
N ASP A 46 -5.09 8.01 -12.49
CA ASP A 46 -5.06 9.38 -11.95
C ASP A 46 -4.88 9.39 -10.44
N ALA A 47 -5.42 8.41 -9.75
CA ALA A 47 -5.38 8.34 -8.28
C ALA A 47 -5.37 6.90 -7.81
N ILE A 48 -4.88 6.70 -6.58
CA ILE A 48 -4.86 5.39 -5.92
C ILE A 48 -5.64 5.55 -4.61
N CYS A 49 -6.61 4.67 -4.41
CA CYS A 49 -7.38 4.59 -3.18
C CYS A 49 -7.11 3.25 -2.51
N VAL A 50 -6.72 3.27 -1.25
CA VAL A 50 -6.41 2.05 -0.50
C VAL A 50 -7.35 1.91 0.68
N VAL A 51 -8.00 0.76 0.77
CA VAL A 51 -8.79 0.38 1.94
C VAL A 51 -7.90 -0.48 2.83
N CYS A 52 -7.53 0.03 3.99
CA CYS A 52 -6.64 -0.67 4.91
C CYS A 52 -7.27 -0.80 6.31
N LEU A 53 -6.64 -1.60 7.15
CA LEU A 53 -7.07 -1.76 8.52
C LEU A 53 -6.91 -0.45 9.29
N LYS A 54 -7.84 -0.21 10.20
CA LYS A 54 -7.80 0.97 11.06
C LYS A 54 -6.47 1.06 11.80
N GLY A 55 -5.88 2.25 11.80
CA GLY A 55 -4.60 2.49 12.44
C GLY A 55 -3.41 2.33 11.51
N TRP A 56 -3.61 1.76 10.31
CA TRP A 56 -2.52 1.59 9.34
C TRP A 56 -2.45 2.71 8.30
N GLU A 57 -3.39 3.63 8.31
CA GLU A 57 -3.42 4.75 7.35
C GLU A 57 -2.18 5.63 7.47
N VAL A 58 -1.74 5.89 8.70
CA VAL A 58 -0.54 6.71 8.96
C VAL A 58 0.70 6.01 8.43
N VAL A 59 0.81 4.69 8.67
CA VAL A 59 1.92 3.87 8.19
C VAL A 59 1.94 3.87 6.65
N LEU A 60 0.78 3.69 6.03
CA LEU A 60 0.65 3.70 4.58
C LEU A 60 1.12 5.05 4.00
N GLN A 61 0.67 6.15 4.58
CA GLN A 61 1.05 7.48 4.09
C GLN A 61 2.55 7.71 4.24
N ALA A 62 3.14 7.26 5.34
CA ALA A 62 4.58 7.39 5.56
C ALA A 62 5.37 6.62 4.49
N TYR A 63 4.97 5.40 4.17
CA TYR A 63 5.61 4.63 3.11
C TYR A 63 5.40 5.27 1.74
N ALA A 64 4.19 5.75 1.46
CA ALA A 64 3.90 6.42 0.19
C ALA A 64 4.82 7.64 0.00
N ASN A 65 5.02 8.42 1.04
CA ASN A 65 5.92 9.57 1.00
C ASN A 65 7.37 9.12 0.77
N GLN A 66 7.80 8.06 1.45
CA GLN A 66 9.16 7.54 1.33
C GLN A 66 9.46 7.08 -0.10
N PHE A 67 8.50 6.47 -0.76
CA PHE A 67 8.67 5.89 -2.10
C PHE A 67 8.09 6.76 -3.22
N ASN A 68 7.79 8.01 -2.92
CA ASN A 68 7.30 8.98 -3.92
C ASN A 68 6.01 8.57 -4.60
N ILE A 69 5.10 7.96 -3.86
CA ILE A 69 3.76 7.64 -4.35
C ILE A 69 2.91 8.90 -4.18
N THR A 70 2.68 9.60 -5.26
CA THR A 70 1.97 10.90 -5.25
C THR A 70 0.49 10.79 -5.58
N LYS A 71 0.07 9.66 -6.14
CA LYS A 71 -1.33 9.46 -6.57
C LYS A 71 -2.24 8.94 -5.45
N LEU A 72 -1.66 8.56 -4.31
CA LEU A 72 -2.44 8.08 -3.16
C LEU A 72 -3.38 9.15 -2.64
#